data_265fa344c63df1dc76ec7ce25334778c
#
_entry.id   265fa344c63df1dc76ec7ce25334778c
#
_cell.length_a   1.000
_cell.length_b   1.000
_cell.length_c   1.000
_cell.angle_alpha   90.00
_cell.angle_beta   90.00
_cell.angle_gamma   90.00
#
_symmetry.space_group_name_H-M   'P 1'
#
loop_
_entity.id
_entity.type
_entity.pdbx_description
1 polymer ?
#
loop_
_entity_poly.entity_id
_entity_poly.type
_entity_poly.pdbx_seq_one_letter_code
_entity_poly.pdbx_strand_id
1 'polypeptide(L)'
;MKYSFSLQNNYVYLTSIFTTKMSTPFQKASEWIDAENAQDPNIETDQNIEYPKELLYSNRMYKKLMQFSPEASEEVQIAAKAQHICRWKVARESYPMDRVGYLKWREELKKFHAKTAATILEKAGYESTFIDRVSFLIEKKLLKKDAETQLLEDVICLVFLEYYLDPFVHKHDEEKLKNIIKKTWDKMSDKGHQEALKINYTPANLELIKASLGL
;
A
#
# COMPACT_ATOMS: atom_id res chain seq x y z
N MET A 1 -73.57 -9.44 -37.75
CA MET A 1 -72.95 -8.82 -36.55
C MET A 1 -71.45 -8.87 -36.73
N LYS A 2 -70.86 -7.72 -37.00
CA LYS A 2 -69.39 -7.58 -37.12
C LYS A 2 -68.85 -6.95 -35.84
N TYR A 3 -68.00 -7.67 -35.12
CA TYR A 3 -67.30 -7.10 -34.00
C TYR A 3 -65.91 -6.65 -34.46
N SER A 4 -65.70 -5.37 -34.42
CA SER A 4 -64.38 -4.71 -34.63
C SER A 4 -63.64 -4.74 -33.33
N PHE A 5 -62.48 -5.43 -33.27
CA PHE A 5 -61.53 -5.33 -32.16
C PHE A 5 -60.45 -4.28 -32.50
N SER A 6 -60.50 -3.17 -31.79
CA SER A 6 -59.44 -2.17 -31.81
C SER A 6 -58.33 -2.63 -30.84
N LEU A 7 -57.14 -2.96 -31.38
CA LEU A 7 -55.93 -3.17 -30.57
C LEU A 7 -55.29 -1.83 -30.32
N GLN A 8 -55.42 -1.32 -29.10
CA GLN A 8 -54.58 -0.22 -28.62
C GLN A 8 -53.25 -0.79 -28.14
N ASN A 9 -52.17 -0.42 -28.90
CA ASN A 9 -50.79 -0.69 -28.53
C ASN A 9 -50.37 0.22 -27.34
N ASN A 10 -50.36 -0.35 -26.15
CA ASN A 10 -49.68 0.25 -24.97
C ASN A 10 -48.19 -0.09 -25.04
N TYR A 11 -47.39 0.79 -25.63
CA TYR A 11 -45.94 0.77 -25.45
C TYR A 11 -45.62 1.35 -24.06
N VAL A 12 -45.36 0.46 -23.13
CA VAL A 12 -44.74 0.82 -21.85
C VAL A 12 -43.26 1.07 -22.12
N TYR A 13 -42.85 2.35 -22.19
CA TYR A 13 -41.45 2.71 -22.20
C TYR A 13 -40.89 2.46 -20.80
N LEU A 14 -40.20 1.32 -20.62
CA LEU A 14 -39.30 1.09 -19.51
C LEU A 14 -38.08 1.99 -19.70
N THR A 15 -38.16 3.21 -19.16
CA THR A 15 -36.97 4.03 -18.95
C THR A 15 -36.13 3.38 -17.86
N SER A 16 -35.18 2.53 -18.25
CA SER A 16 -34.09 2.07 -17.43
C SER A 16 -33.26 3.29 -17.03
N ILE A 17 -33.54 3.84 -15.85
CA ILE A 17 -32.68 4.84 -15.24
C ILE A 17 -31.40 4.12 -14.83
N PHE A 18 -30.38 4.11 -15.70
CA PHE A 18 -29.02 3.83 -15.33
C PHE A 18 -28.57 4.96 -14.39
N THR A 19 -28.81 4.82 -13.11
CA THR A 19 -28.11 5.60 -12.10
C THR A 19 -26.64 5.18 -12.19
N THR A 20 -25.86 5.89 -12.96
CA THR A 20 -24.39 5.82 -12.91
C THR A 20 -24.02 6.21 -11.48
N LYS A 21 -23.70 5.24 -10.64
CA LYS A 21 -23.25 5.46 -9.28
C LYS A 21 -21.96 6.27 -9.37
N MET A 22 -22.04 7.56 -9.07
CA MET A 22 -20.84 8.40 -9.08
C MET A 22 -19.82 7.81 -8.14
N SER A 23 -18.59 7.57 -8.62
CA SER A 23 -17.50 7.05 -7.80
C SER A 23 -17.21 8.02 -6.66
N THR A 24 -17.02 7.47 -5.45
CA THR A 24 -16.65 8.26 -4.27
C THR A 24 -15.24 8.86 -4.44
N PRO A 25 -14.87 9.92 -3.69
CA PRO A 25 -13.49 10.42 -3.68
C PRO A 25 -12.47 9.31 -3.42
N PHE A 26 -12.76 8.40 -2.48
CA PHE A 26 -11.92 7.23 -2.18
C PHE A 26 -11.72 6.30 -3.38
N GLN A 27 -12.80 5.96 -4.08
CA GLN A 27 -12.73 5.11 -5.25
C GLN A 27 -11.87 5.76 -6.34
N LYS A 28 -12.08 7.05 -6.62
CA LYS A 28 -11.28 7.80 -7.61
C LYS A 28 -9.80 7.85 -7.23
N ALA A 29 -9.50 8.22 -5.98
CA ALA A 29 -8.12 8.29 -5.50
C ALA A 29 -7.43 6.92 -5.56
N SER A 30 -8.12 5.86 -5.11
CA SER A 30 -7.61 4.50 -5.16
C SER A 30 -7.31 4.04 -6.59
N GLU A 31 -8.25 4.24 -7.52
CA GLU A 31 -8.07 3.91 -8.94
C GLU A 31 -6.92 4.69 -9.59
N TRP A 32 -6.75 5.97 -9.27
CA TRP A 32 -5.67 6.78 -9.82
C TRP A 32 -4.30 6.44 -9.24
N ILE A 33 -4.22 6.09 -7.95
CA ILE A 33 -3.00 5.55 -7.35
C ILE A 33 -2.60 4.24 -8.04
N ASP A 34 -3.56 3.34 -8.25
CA ASP A 34 -3.32 2.08 -8.94
C ASP A 34 -2.91 2.30 -10.40
N ALA A 35 -3.55 3.23 -11.12
CA ALA A 35 -3.21 3.60 -12.49
C ALA A 35 -1.78 4.19 -12.60
N GLU A 36 -1.37 5.02 -11.64
CA GLU A 36 0.02 5.51 -11.59
C GLU A 36 0.99 4.35 -11.33
N ASN A 37 0.74 3.50 -10.33
CA ASN A 37 1.60 2.37 -10.01
C ASN A 37 1.65 1.30 -11.11
N ALA A 38 0.60 1.18 -11.91
CA ALA A 38 0.57 0.28 -13.08
C ALA A 38 1.55 0.68 -14.19
N GLN A 39 2.08 1.90 -14.16
CA GLN A 39 3.09 2.38 -15.11
C GLN A 39 4.53 2.00 -14.70
N ASP A 40 4.73 1.31 -13.56
CA ASP A 40 6.08 0.87 -13.15
C ASP A 40 6.66 -0.07 -14.20
N PRO A 41 7.83 0.28 -14.80
CA PRO A 41 8.50 -0.59 -15.78
C PRO A 41 9.13 -1.84 -15.15
N ASN A 42 9.28 -1.86 -13.82
CA ASN A 42 9.81 -3.03 -13.12
C ASN A 42 8.70 -4.03 -12.88
N ILE A 43 8.98 -5.29 -13.18
CA ILE A 43 8.03 -6.38 -13.02
C ILE A 43 8.42 -7.25 -11.83
N GLU A 44 7.43 -7.68 -11.06
CA GLU A 44 7.53 -8.68 -10.01
C GLU A 44 6.52 -9.80 -10.27
N THR A 45 6.95 -11.05 -10.10
CA THR A 45 6.08 -12.22 -10.28
C THR A 45 5.49 -12.64 -8.93
N ASP A 46 4.17 -12.82 -8.87
CA ASP A 46 3.45 -13.38 -7.75
C ASP A 46 2.51 -14.50 -8.24
N GLN A 47 2.63 -15.69 -7.67
CA GLN A 47 1.84 -16.88 -8.06
C GLN A 47 1.84 -17.14 -9.59
N ASN A 48 3.01 -17.00 -10.23
CA ASN A 48 3.22 -17.13 -11.69
C ASN A 48 2.51 -16.08 -12.56
N ILE A 49 2.08 -14.98 -11.98
CA ILE A 49 1.51 -13.83 -12.69
C ILE A 49 2.47 -12.64 -12.54
N GLU A 50 2.73 -11.98 -13.65
CA GLU A 50 3.55 -10.77 -13.69
C GLU A 50 2.73 -9.52 -13.36
N TYR A 51 3.26 -8.68 -12.49
CA TYR A 51 2.66 -7.41 -12.09
C TYR A 51 3.69 -6.28 -12.16
N PRO A 52 3.26 -5.04 -12.49
CA PRO A 52 4.05 -3.86 -12.16
C PRO A 52 4.37 -3.85 -10.66
N LYS A 53 5.66 -3.73 -10.32
CA LYS A 53 6.16 -3.99 -8.97
C LYS A 53 5.48 -3.12 -7.90
N GLU A 54 5.37 -1.81 -8.14
CA GLU A 54 4.77 -0.92 -7.13
C GLU A 54 3.24 -1.03 -7.08
N LEU A 55 2.58 -1.51 -8.15
CA LEU A 55 1.17 -1.88 -8.10
C LEU A 55 0.94 -3.11 -7.20
N LEU A 56 1.77 -4.14 -7.35
CA LEU A 56 1.71 -5.33 -6.50
C LEU A 56 1.98 -4.98 -5.04
N TYR A 57 2.99 -4.13 -4.78
CA TYR A 57 3.28 -3.65 -3.43
C TYR A 57 2.09 -2.89 -2.82
N SER A 58 1.49 -1.95 -3.57
CA SER A 58 0.30 -1.20 -3.16
C SER A 58 -0.86 -2.12 -2.75
N ASN A 59 -1.13 -3.14 -3.57
CA ASN A 59 -2.18 -4.12 -3.31
C ASN A 59 -1.89 -4.97 -2.06
N ARG A 60 -0.63 -5.41 -1.86
CA ARG A 60 -0.19 -6.15 -0.66
C ARG A 60 -0.34 -5.29 0.60
N MET A 61 0.04 -4.01 0.53
CA MET A 61 -0.10 -3.06 1.62
C MET A 61 -1.56 -2.87 2.02
N TYR A 62 -2.44 -2.59 1.06
CA TYR A 62 -3.86 -2.40 1.32
C TYR A 62 -4.52 -3.68 1.88
N LYS A 63 -4.25 -4.84 1.27
CA LYS A 63 -4.75 -6.13 1.74
C LYS A 63 -4.32 -6.42 3.18
N LYS A 64 -3.02 -6.22 3.48
CA LYS A 64 -2.49 -6.44 4.83
C LYS A 64 -3.08 -5.48 5.84
N LEU A 65 -3.26 -4.20 5.49
CA LEU A 65 -3.91 -3.22 6.36
C LEU A 65 -5.33 -3.67 6.73
N MET A 66 -6.14 -4.06 5.74
CA MET A 66 -7.52 -4.46 5.96
C MET A 66 -7.65 -5.77 6.77
N GLN A 67 -6.64 -6.65 6.71
CA GLN A 67 -6.55 -7.84 7.57
C GLN A 67 -6.16 -7.48 9.00
N PHE A 68 -5.21 -6.57 9.17
CA PHE A 68 -4.63 -6.19 10.46
C PHE A 68 -5.51 -5.21 11.23
N SER A 69 -6.19 -4.29 10.54
CA SER A 69 -7.06 -3.26 11.11
C SER A 69 -8.20 -2.93 10.14
N PRO A 70 -9.28 -3.73 10.11
CA PRO A 70 -10.42 -3.50 9.20
C PRO A 70 -11.08 -2.12 9.36
N GLU A 71 -10.97 -1.53 10.56
CA GLU A 71 -11.54 -0.23 10.93
C GLU A 71 -10.56 0.95 10.71
N ALA A 72 -9.47 0.72 9.95
CA ALA A 72 -8.52 1.79 9.65
C ALA A 72 -9.21 2.96 8.95
N SER A 73 -8.84 4.20 9.34
CA SER A 73 -9.35 5.42 8.72
C SER A 73 -9.08 5.46 7.22
N GLU A 74 -9.85 6.22 6.49
CA GLU A 74 -9.66 6.37 5.04
C GLU A 74 -8.29 6.98 4.72
N GLU A 75 -7.76 7.85 5.58
CA GLU A 75 -6.43 8.43 5.48
C GLU A 75 -5.34 7.36 5.55
N VAL A 76 -5.44 6.41 6.47
CA VAL A 76 -4.50 5.27 6.59
C VAL A 76 -4.63 4.33 5.39
N GLN A 77 -5.84 4.08 4.91
CA GLN A 77 -6.08 3.23 3.74
C GLN A 77 -5.41 3.81 2.49
N ILE A 78 -5.59 5.10 2.24
CA ILE A 78 -4.93 5.82 1.12
C ILE A 78 -3.41 5.86 1.32
N ALA A 79 -2.93 6.16 2.54
CA ALA A 79 -1.50 6.18 2.82
C ALA A 79 -0.83 4.82 2.60
N ALA A 80 -1.50 3.72 2.92
CA ALA A 80 -1.02 2.37 2.66
C ALA A 80 -0.88 2.10 1.15
N LYS A 81 -1.89 2.46 0.33
CA LYS A 81 -1.83 2.32 -1.13
C LYS A 81 -0.75 3.21 -1.76
N ALA A 82 -0.55 4.41 -1.26
CA ALA A 82 0.38 5.39 -1.81
C ALA A 82 1.81 5.32 -1.22
N GLN A 83 2.10 4.37 -0.31
CA GLN A 83 3.36 4.31 0.44
C GLN A 83 4.61 4.28 -0.45
N HIS A 84 4.51 3.72 -1.65
CA HIS A 84 5.58 3.66 -2.65
C HIS A 84 5.14 4.20 -4.03
N ILE A 85 4.13 5.07 -4.07
CA ILE A 85 3.59 5.57 -5.34
C ILE A 85 4.69 6.14 -6.23
N CYS A 86 4.75 5.65 -7.48
CA CYS A 86 5.74 6.08 -8.47
C CYS A 86 7.21 5.98 -8.02
N ARG A 87 7.57 5.05 -7.12
CA ARG A 87 8.91 4.93 -6.53
C ARG A 87 10.03 4.86 -7.57
N TRP A 88 9.81 4.21 -8.70
CA TRP A 88 10.80 4.06 -9.77
C TRP A 88 11.22 5.39 -10.41
N LYS A 89 10.42 6.45 -10.28
CA LYS A 89 10.74 7.79 -10.82
C LYS A 89 11.90 8.47 -10.05
N VAL A 90 12.28 7.94 -8.88
CA VAL A 90 13.39 8.45 -8.05
C VAL A 90 14.40 7.32 -7.88
N ALA A 91 15.29 7.18 -8.86
CA ALA A 91 16.25 6.09 -8.91
C ALA A 91 17.26 6.16 -7.75
N ARG A 92 17.60 5.00 -7.16
CA ARG A 92 18.58 4.90 -6.06
C ARG A 92 19.98 5.37 -6.53
N GLU A 93 20.31 5.08 -7.77
CA GLU A 93 21.59 5.38 -8.41
C GLU A 93 21.83 6.88 -8.60
N SER A 94 20.78 7.71 -8.50
CA SER A 94 20.90 9.19 -8.51
C SER A 94 21.49 9.76 -7.22
N TYR A 95 21.80 8.91 -6.23
CA TYR A 95 22.35 9.29 -4.92
C TYR A 95 23.62 8.49 -4.64
N PRO A 96 24.56 9.01 -3.84
CA PRO A 96 25.75 8.25 -3.43
C PRO A 96 25.39 6.85 -2.90
N MET A 97 26.16 5.83 -3.32
CA MET A 97 25.90 4.43 -2.97
C MET A 97 26.44 4.04 -1.58
N ASP A 98 26.50 5.01 -0.68
CA ASP A 98 26.85 4.86 0.72
C ASP A 98 25.63 4.97 1.65
N ARG A 99 25.86 4.90 2.96
CA ARG A 99 24.80 5.02 3.98
C ARG A 99 24.14 6.41 3.99
N VAL A 100 24.92 7.47 3.78
CA VAL A 100 24.41 8.85 3.83
C VAL A 100 23.50 9.09 2.63
N GLY A 101 23.96 8.72 1.43
CA GLY A 101 23.16 8.81 0.21
C GLY A 101 21.89 7.95 0.28
N TYR A 102 21.95 6.76 0.91
CA TYR A 102 20.78 5.92 1.13
C TYR A 102 19.73 6.61 2.04
N LEU A 103 20.18 7.22 3.14
CA LEU A 103 19.27 7.93 4.05
C LEU A 103 18.64 9.15 3.38
N LYS A 104 19.43 9.92 2.62
CA LYS A 104 18.94 11.06 1.84
C LYS A 104 17.91 10.64 0.81
N TRP A 105 18.20 9.60 0.02
CA TRP A 105 17.28 9.05 -0.96
C TRP A 105 15.95 8.63 -0.32
N ARG A 106 16.00 7.92 0.81
CA ARG A 106 14.78 7.51 1.52
C ARG A 106 13.96 8.68 2.02
N GLU A 107 14.61 9.72 2.51
CA GLU A 107 13.91 10.91 3.02
C GLU A 107 13.25 11.69 1.86
N GLU A 108 13.92 11.80 0.73
CA GLU A 108 13.35 12.43 -0.45
C GLU A 108 12.23 11.60 -1.08
N LEU A 109 12.33 10.26 -1.05
CA LEU A 109 11.24 9.38 -1.48
C LEU A 109 9.96 9.62 -0.69
N LYS A 110 10.03 9.73 0.63
CA LYS A 110 8.83 9.99 1.45
C LYS A 110 8.13 11.28 1.02
N LYS A 111 8.89 12.36 0.83
CA LYS A 111 8.36 13.65 0.35
C LYS A 111 7.78 13.55 -1.06
N PHE A 112 8.44 12.82 -1.95
CA PHE A 112 7.98 12.58 -3.30
C PHE A 112 6.66 11.81 -3.31
N HIS A 113 6.55 10.72 -2.53
CA HIS A 113 5.32 9.94 -2.41
C HIS A 113 4.18 10.78 -1.82
N ALA A 114 4.42 11.52 -0.75
CA ALA A 114 3.43 12.40 -0.13
C ALA A 114 2.92 13.46 -1.13
N LYS A 115 3.83 14.12 -1.86
CA LYS A 115 3.47 15.12 -2.87
C LYS A 115 2.66 14.51 -4.03
N THR A 116 3.05 13.34 -4.50
CA THR A 116 2.34 12.65 -5.59
C THR A 116 0.93 12.25 -5.15
N ALA A 117 0.79 11.69 -3.95
CA ALA A 117 -0.50 11.36 -3.37
C ALA A 117 -1.38 12.61 -3.17
N ALA A 118 -0.82 13.71 -2.65
CA ALA A 118 -1.54 14.98 -2.47
C ALA A 118 -2.16 15.48 -3.77
N THR A 119 -1.42 15.47 -4.88
CA THR A 119 -1.94 15.89 -6.21
C THR A 119 -3.12 15.01 -6.66
N ILE A 120 -3.10 13.71 -6.37
CA ILE A 120 -4.21 12.80 -6.70
C ILE A 120 -5.42 13.12 -5.83
N LEU A 121 -5.21 13.34 -4.54
CA LEU A 121 -6.27 13.61 -3.57
C LEU A 121 -6.97 14.94 -3.85
N GLU A 122 -6.23 15.98 -4.19
CA GLU A 122 -6.80 17.26 -4.64
C GLU A 122 -7.74 17.07 -5.83
N LYS A 123 -7.32 16.33 -6.86
CA LYS A 123 -8.14 16.00 -8.04
C LYS A 123 -9.36 15.15 -7.69
N ALA A 124 -9.24 14.27 -6.68
CA ALA A 124 -10.34 13.44 -6.21
C ALA A 124 -11.39 14.21 -5.42
N GLY A 125 -11.07 15.44 -4.97
CA GLY A 125 -11.96 16.37 -4.27
C GLY A 125 -11.86 16.28 -2.75
N TYR A 126 -10.69 15.85 -2.22
CA TYR A 126 -10.44 15.89 -0.79
C TYR A 126 -10.02 17.28 -0.29
N GLU A 127 -10.42 17.60 0.93
CA GLU A 127 -10.04 18.82 1.61
C GLU A 127 -8.58 18.78 2.08
N SER A 128 -7.98 19.96 2.25
CA SER A 128 -6.56 20.11 2.63
C SER A 128 -6.20 19.38 3.92
N THR A 129 -7.08 19.39 4.92
CA THR A 129 -6.86 18.69 6.21
C THR A 129 -6.69 17.18 6.05
N PHE A 130 -7.48 16.56 5.18
CA PHE A 130 -7.34 15.13 4.83
C PHE A 130 -6.02 14.88 4.10
N ILE A 131 -5.69 15.71 3.10
CA ILE A 131 -4.46 15.60 2.31
C ILE A 131 -3.23 15.76 3.20
N ASP A 132 -3.24 16.71 4.13
CA ASP A 132 -2.16 16.91 5.11
C ASP A 132 -1.98 15.70 6.00
N ARG A 133 -3.08 15.07 6.43
CA ARG A 133 -3.03 13.86 7.26
C ARG A 133 -2.44 12.68 6.48
N VAL A 134 -2.86 12.43 5.26
CA VAL A 134 -2.28 11.38 4.40
C VAL A 134 -0.78 11.63 4.18
N SER A 135 -0.39 12.87 3.89
CA SER A 135 1.02 13.26 3.71
C SER A 135 1.84 13.01 4.96
N PHE A 136 1.32 13.38 6.14
CA PHE A 136 1.91 13.11 7.44
C PHE A 136 2.20 11.62 7.67
N LEU A 137 1.24 10.76 7.31
CA LEU A 137 1.35 9.30 7.44
C LEU A 137 2.40 8.72 6.48
N ILE A 138 2.38 9.12 5.20
CA ILE A 138 3.36 8.67 4.19
C ILE A 138 4.78 9.07 4.59
N GLU A 139 4.96 10.29 5.12
CA GLU A 139 6.25 10.76 5.62
C GLU A 139 6.68 10.10 6.94
N LYS A 140 5.82 9.29 7.57
CA LYS A 140 6.05 8.59 8.84
C LYS A 140 6.40 9.53 10.00
N LYS A 141 5.69 10.67 10.06
CA LYS A 141 5.89 11.65 11.14
C LYS A 141 5.41 11.08 12.48
N LEU A 142 6.12 11.39 13.52
CA LEU A 142 5.81 10.98 14.90
C LEU A 142 5.66 9.46 15.09
N LEU A 143 6.42 8.64 14.35
CA LEU A 143 6.47 7.20 14.60
C LEU A 143 6.69 6.91 16.10
N LYS A 144 5.98 5.92 16.64
CA LYS A 144 5.89 5.59 18.09
C LYS A 144 5.07 6.57 18.94
N LYS A 145 4.60 7.69 18.39
CA LYS A 145 3.79 8.68 19.12
C LYS A 145 2.41 8.88 18.54
N ASP A 146 2.27 8.72 17.22
CA ASP A 146 1.00 8.78 16.51
C ASP A 146 0.52 7.37 16.20
N ALA A 147 -0.71 7.04 16.63
CA ALA A 147 -1.24 5.68 16.54
C ALA A 147 -1.43 5.20 15.10
N GLU A 148 -1.84 6.07 14.18
CA GLU A 148 -2.04 5.71 12.78
C GLU A 148 -0.71 5.59 12.02
N THR A 149 0.28 6.42 12.35
CA THR A 149 1.64 6.26 11.82
C THR A 149 2.25 4.95 12.30
N GLN A 150 2.01 4.55 13.56
CA GLN A 150 2.44 3.26 14.08
C GLN A 150 1.73 2.11 13.38
N LEU A 151 0.41 2.21 13.19
CA LEU A 151 -0.38 1.23 12.46
C LEU A 151 0.16 1.02 11.04
N LEU A 152 0.44 2.10 10.32
CA LEU A 152 0.99 2.03 8.97
C LEU A 152 2.40 1.41 8.96
N GLU A 153 3.27 1.73 9.93
CA GLU A 153 4.61 1.12 10.02
C GLU A 153 4.53 -0.37 10.36
N ASP A 154 3.59 -0.80 11.21
CA ASP A 154 3.34 -2.22 11.46
C ASP A 154 2.96 -2.96 10.16
N VAL A 155 2.05 -2.40 9.38
CA VAL A 155 1.65 -2.97 8.07
C VAL A 155 2.84 -3.06 7.11
N ILE A 156 3.69 -2.02 7.03
CA ILE A 156 4.90 -2.02 6.21
C ILE A 156 5.85 -3.14 6.63
N CYS A 157 6.07 -3.30 7.94
CA CYS A 157 6.93 -4.35 8.48
C CYS A 157 6.35 -5.75 8.22
N LEU A 158 5.04 -5.94 8.41
CA LEU A 158 4.36 -7.20 8.13
C LEU A 158 4.44 -7.58 6.64
N VAL A 159 4.21 -6.62 5.74
CA VAL A 159 4.34 -6.85 4.29
C VAL A 159 5.78 -7.21 3.91
N PHE A 160 6.78 -6.55 4.52
CA PHE A 160 8.19 -6.92 4.31
C PHE A 160 8.46 -8.36 4.77
N LEU A 161 8.05 -8.72 5.98
CA LEU A 161 8.30 -10.04 6.55
C LEU A 161 7.60 -11.16 5.76
N GLU A 162 6.39 -10.91 5.27
CA GLU A 162 5.58 -11.92 4.59
C GLU A 162 5.96 -12.12 3.12
N TYR A 163 6.27 -11.05 2.39
CA TYR A 163 6.43 -11.13 0.92
C TYR A 163 7.86 -10.86 0.45
N TYR A 164 8.67 -10.13 1.23
CA TYR A 164 9.96 -9.63 0.77
C TYR A 164 11.15 -10.17 1.55
N LEU A 165 10.96 -10.79 2.71
CA LEU A 165 12.06 -11.35 3.50
C LEU A 165 12.76 -12.49 2.76
N ASP A 166 12.00 -13.43 2.20
CA ASP A 166 12.57 -14.62 1.54
C ASP A 166 13.49 -14.24 0.35
N PRO A 167 13.05 -13.47 -0.66
CA PRO A 167 13.96 -13.03 -1.72
C PRO A 167 15.07 -12.08 -1.25
N PHE A 168 14.90 -11.44 -0.08
CA PHE A 168 15.91 -10.55 0.49
C PHE A 168 17.06 -11.31 1.16
N VAL A 169 16.77 -12.45 1.81
CA VAL A 169 17.76 -13.32 2.47
C VAL A 169 18.84 -13.78 1.48
N HIS A 170 18.46 -14.11 0.26
CA HIS A 170 19.41 -14.57 -0.77
C HIS A 170 20.36 -13.48 -1.32
N LYS A 171 20.17 -12.21 -0.95
CA LYS A 171 20.95 -11.07 -1.49
C LYS A 171 21.94 -10.47 -0.48
N HIS A 172 21.94 -10.94 0.77
CA HIS A 172 22.72 -10.29 1.83
C HIS A 172 23.37 -11.33 2.76
N ASP A 173 24.46 -10.92 3.41
CA ASP A 173 25.12 -11.71 4.44
C ASP A 173 24.27 -11.77 5.72
N GLU A 174 24.51 -12.80 6.53
CA GLU A 174 23.73 -13.11 7.71
C GLU A 174 23.76 -11.98 8.77
N GLU A 175 24.90 -11.35 8.99
CA GLU A 175 25.02 -10.25 9.97
C GLU A 175 24.15 -9.06 9.59
N LYS A 176 24.19 -8.67 8.33
CA LYS A 176 23.34 -7.61 7.79
C LYS A 176 21.87 -7.96 7.87
N LEU A 177 21.51 -9.22 7.59
CA LEU A 177 20.14 -9.71 7.70
C LEU A 177 19.63 -9.64 9.13
N LYS A 178 20.39 -10.13 10.11
CA LYS A 178 20.04 -10.04 11.55
C LYS A 178 19.82 -8.59 11.98
N ASN A 179 20.68 -7.69 11.57
CA ASN A 179 20.54 -6.27 11.88
C ASN A 179 19.27 -5.64 11.26
N ILE A 180 18.92 -6.01 10.02
CA ILE A 180 17.73 -5.51 9.36
C ILE A 180 16.46 -6.07 10.00
N ILE A 181 16.41 -7.37 10.30
CA ILE A 181 15.28 -8.00 10.98
C ILE A 181 15.08 -7.37 12.36
N LYS A 182 16.16 -7.23 13.16
CA LYS A 182 16.08 -6.54 14.46
C LYS A 182 15.53 -5.13 14.34
N LYS A 183 16.04 -4.32 13.41
CA LYS A 183 15.55 -2.95 13.18
C LYS A 183 14.10 -2.93 12.68
N THR A 184 13.66 -3.91 11.94
CA THR A 184 12.26 -4.05 11.51
C THR A 184 11.39 -4.34 12.72
N TRP A 185 11.80 -5.29 13.55
CA TRP A 185 11.10 -5.63 14.79
C TRP A 185 11.00 -4.45 15.77
N ASP A 186 12.11 -3.75 16.00
CA ASP A 186 12.18 -2.59 16.89
C ASP A 186 11.22 -1.44 16.51
N LYS A 187 10.77 -1.37 15.27
CA LYS A 187 9.79 -0.37 14.80
C LYS A 187 8.35 -0.78 15.05
N MET A 188 8.09 -2.07 15.18
CA MET A 188 6.74 -2.59 15.31
C MET A 188 6.17 -2.35 16.71
N SER A 189 4.85 -2.33 16.80
CA SER A 189 4.11 -2.40 18.05
C SER A 189 4.00 -3.84 18.56
N ASP A 190 3.57 -4.02 19.82
CA ASP A 190 3.29 -5.34 20.38
C ASP A 190 2.23 -6.10 19.56
N LYS A 191 1.19 -5.39 19.06
CA LYS A 191 0.20 -5.95 18.15
C LYS A 191 0.83 -6.41 16.85
N GLY A 192 1.73 -5.60 16.28
CA GLY A 192 2.51 -5.94 15.09
C GLY A 192 3.37 -7.19 15.30
N HIS A 193 4.06 -7.31 16.45
CA HIS A 193 4.84 -8.49 16.82
C HIS A 193 3.98 -9.75 16.87
N GLN A 194 2.81 -9.68 17.54
CA GLN A 194 1.89 -10.81 17.62
C GLN A 194 1.41 -11.27 16.24
N GLU A 195 1.17 -10.34 15.33
CA GLU A 195 0.76 -10.67 13.96
C GLU A 195 1.91 -11.23 13.13
N ALA A 196 3.12 -10.70 13.30
CA ALA A 196 4.33 -11.21 12.64
C ALA A 196 4.61 -12.68 13.00
N LEU A 197 4.34 -13.09 14.25
CA LEU A 197 4.52 -14.48 14.69
C LEU A 197 3.51 -15.46 14.06
N LYS A 198 2.44 -14.99 13.44
CA LYS A 198 1.46 -15.82 12.72
C LYS A 198 1.82 -16.06 11.25
N ILE A 199 2.80 -15.33 10.72
CA ILE A 199 3.25 -15.50 9.33
C ILE A 199 3.86 -16.87 9.15
N ASN A 200 3.49 -17.55 8.07
CA ASN A 200 4.03 -18.87 7.73
C ASN A 200 5.41 -18.71 7.07
N TYR A 201 6.46 -18.64 7.87
CA TYR A 201 7.84 -18.55 7.42
C TYR A 201 8.36 -19.89 6.93
N THR A 202 9.33 -19.88 5.99
CA THR A 202 10.17 -21.06 5.76
C THR A 202 10.94 -21.40 7.04
N PRO A 203 11.31 -22.69 7.27
CA PRO A 203 12.11 -23.06 8.45
C PRO A 203 13.38 -22.22 8.60
N ALA A 204 14.07 -21.95 7.48
CA ALA A 204 15.29 -21.13 7.48
C ALA A 204 15.05 -19.69 7.91
N ASN A 205 13.98 -19.06 7.39
CA ASN A 205 13.62 -17.69 7.76
C ASN A 205 13.16 -17.59 9.22
N LEU A 206 12.46 -18.60 9.72
CA LEU A 206 12.05 -18.65 11.13
C LEU A 206 13.27 -18.72 12.06
N GLU A 207 14.24 -19.58 11.77
CA GLU A 207 15.49 -19.66 12.56
C GLU A 207 16.30 -18.37 12.48
N LEU A 208 16.38 -17.75 11.31
CA LEU A 208 17.03 -16.44 11.15
C LEU A 208 16.35 -15.36 12.01
N ILE A 209 15.00 -15.32 12.03
CA ILE A 209 14.24 -14.37 12.86
C ILE A 209 14.53 -14.61 14.34
N LYS A 210 14.45 -15.86 14.81
CA LYS A 210 14.76 -16.20 16.21
C LYS A 210 16.19 -15.78 16.59
N ALA A 211 17.16 -16.15 15.78
CA ALA A 211 18.57 -15.77 16.01
C ALA A 211 18.76 -14.24 16.01
N SER A 212 18.00 -13.49 15.21
CA SER A 212 18.06 -12.04 15.15
C SER A 212 17.48 -11.37 16.41
N LEU A 213 16.53 -12.03 17.06
CA LEU A 213 15.83 -11.53 18.25
C LEU A 213 16.38 -12.12 19.55
N GLY A 214 17.31 -13.06 19.51
CA GLY A 214 17.88 -13.71 20.67
C GLY A 214 16.91 -14.72 21.32
N LEU A 215 16.06 -15.37 20.53
CA LEU A 215 15.05 -16.37 20.93
C LEU A 215 15.54 -17.77 20.65
#